data_be62bea7d2f0360b7ba17a3290831c08
#
_entry.id   be62bea7d2f0360b7ba17a3290831c08
#
_cell.length_a   1.000
_cell.length_b   1.000
_cell.length_c   1.000
_cell.angle_alpha   90.00
_cell.angle_beta   90.00
_cell.angle_gamma   90.00
#
_symmetry.space_group_name_H-M   'P 1'
#
loop_
_entity.id
_entity.type
_entity.pdbx_description
1 polymer ?
#
loop_
_entity_poly.entity_id
_entity_poly.type
_entity_poly.pdbx_seq_one_letter_code
_entity_poly.pdbx_strand_id
1 'polypeptide(L)'
;GISFIYSFFITSGLTPIQLMLEEMGFNQYNPSGRNTNLLSQQSPNICYILPDGSIKSLHRSQPKPENAVRATYVLLKGEDDTSTMTTTQSFQAIQEGNKPENKDGRIIKVILGSRVAGEGLDFKNIRNIHILEPWHNLSRIDQAVGRAIRNCSHIDLPLKERTVNVYLYVASNPTIMKERRIETIDEYMYRKAENKDITIKRIDNILHRNAVDCMLNKRGNILTDRQISEYFPEGLVKGYQDGSRECMYDRCEYTCNTDESELPENKDTYNMSFVSRGIQIAKLEIKQLFSKGL
;
A
#
# COMPACT_ATOMS: atom_id res chain seq x y z
N GLY A 1 8.28 -1.59 -12.22
CA GLY A 1 7.84 -2.25 -11.01
C GLY A 1 6.39 -2.71 -11.09
N ILE A 2 5.85 -3.16 -9.98
CA ILE A 2 4.47 -3.66 -9.87
C ILE A 2 3.53 -2.47 -9.64
N SER A 3 2.33 -2.50 -10.26
CA SER A 3 1.28 -1.50 -10.06
C SER A 3 0.11 -2.10 -9.29
N PHE A 4 -0.40 -1.38 -8.29
CA PHE A 4 -1.62 -1.70 -7.57
C PHE A 4 -2.70 -0.69 -7.96
N ILE A 5 -3.82 -1.16 -8.50
CA ILE A 5 -4.96 -0.34 -8.90
C ILE A 5 -6.11 -0.68 -7.96
N TYR A 6 -6.59 0.32 -7.25
CA TYR A 6 -7.65 0.19 -6.26
C TYR A 6 -8.91 0.92 -6.69
N SER A 7 -10.04 0.24 -6.58
CA SER A 7 -11.37 0.81 -6.75
C SER A 7 -12.36 0.19 -5.77
N PHE A 8 -13.27 0.99 -5.24
CA PHE A 8 -14.40 0.49 -4.46
C PHE A 8 -15.41 -0.26 -5.31
N PHE A 9 -15.51 0.13 -6.58
CA PHE A 9 -16.50 -0.40 -7.50
C PHE A 9 -15.87 -1.53 -8.33
N ILE A 10 -16.49 -2.71 -8.29
CA ILE A 10 -16.03 -3.84 -9.10
C ILE A 10 -16.51 -3.64 -10.53
N THR A 11 -17.83 -3.58 -10.75
CA THR A 11 -18.43 -3.57 -12.08
C THR A 11 -18.11 -2.29 -12.87
N SER A 12 -18.20 -1.12 -12.22
CA SER A 12 -17.97 0.18 -12.88
C SER A 12 -16.53 0.70 -12.74
N GLY A 13 -15.73 0.10 -11.87
CA GLY A 13 -14.34 0.48 -11.63
C GLY A 13 -13.34 -0.56 -12.16
N LEU A 14 -13.24 -1.73 -11.50
CA LEU A 14 -12.21 -2.71 -11.82
C LEU A 14 -12.47 -3.49 -13.11
N THR A 15 -13.74 -3.82 -13.41
CA THR A 15 -14.09 -4.57 -14.63
C THR A 15 -13.68 -3.84 -15.91
N PRO A 16 -13.94 -2.53 -16.09
CA PRO A 16 -13.44 -1.78 -17.24
C PRO A 16 -11.91 -1.81 -17.35
N ILE A 17 -11.20 -1.69 -16.23
CA ILE A 17 -9.73 -1.76 -16.21
C ILE A 17 -9.25 -3.16 -16.59
N GLN A 18 -9.93 -4.21 -16.12
CA GLN A 18 -9.64 -5.59 -16.50
C GLN A 18 -9.78 -5.79 -18.01
N LEU A 19 -10.91 -5.37 -18.59
CA LEU A 19 -11.14 -5.44 -20.04
C LEU A 19 -10.07 -4.66 -20.82
N MET A 20 -9.73 -3.46 -20.36
CA MET A 20 -8.68 -2.65 -20.97
C MET A 20 -7.32 -3.35 -20.94
N LEU A 21 -6.92 -3.96 -19.82
CA LEU A 21 -5.67 -4.71 -19.71
C LEU A 21 -5.65 -5.91 -20.66
N GLU A 22 -6.77 -6.63 -20.75
CA GLU A 22 -6.90 -7.79 -21.69
C GLU A 22 -6.84 -7.34 -23.14
N GLU A 23 -7.47 -6.22 -23.50
CA GLU A 23 -7.39 -5.61 -24.83
C GLU A 23 -5.96 -5.17 -25.17
N MET A 24 -5.20 -4.68 -24.18
CA MET A 24 -3.78 -4.37 -24.32
C MET A 24 -2.91 -5.61 -24.47
N GLY A 25 -3.43 -6.81 -24.23
CA GLY A 25 -2.73 -8.08 -24.37
C GLY A 25 -2.16 -8.66 -23.07
N PHE A 26 -2.59 -8.16 -21.91
CA PHE A 26 -2.34 -8.82 -20.63
C PHE A 26 -3.16 -10.10 -20.49
N ASN A 27 -2.71 -11.00 -19.65
CA ASN A 27 -3.48 -12.17 -19.21
C ASN A 27 -3.81 -12.08 -17.73
N GLN A 28 -4.97 -12.59 -17.35
CA GLN A 28 -5.24 -12.84 -15.95
C GLN A 28 -4.33 -13.97 -15.45
N TYR A 29 -3.62 -13.70 -14.35
CA TYR A 29 -2.83 -14.70 -13.67
C TYR A 29 -3.77 -15.65 -12.91
N ASN A 30 -3.62 -16.95 -13.18
CA ASN A 30 -4.35 -18.00 -12.49
C ASN A 30 -3.39 -19.12 -12.08
N PRO A 31 -3.25 -19.43 -10.77
CA PRO A 31 -2.38 -20.50 -10.29
C PRO A 31 -2.68 -21.88 -10.90
N SER A 32 -3.93 -22.12 -11.29
CA SER A 32 -4.33 -23.39 -11.94
C SER A 32 -3.98 -23.46 -13.43
N GLY A 33 -3.41 -22.39 -14.02
CA GLY A 33 -3.08 -22.30 -15.44
C GLY A 33 -4.27 -22.19 -16.40
N ARG A 34 -5.50 -22.10 -15.86
CA ARG A 34 -6.70 -21.92 -16.69
C ARG A 34 -6.79 -20.48 -17.20
N ASN A 35 -7.25 -20.31 -18.42
CA ASN A 35 -7.58 -18.97 -18.92
C ASN A 35 -8.87 -18.51 -18.28
N THR A 36 -8.80 -17.37 -17.58
CA THR A 36 -9.92 -16.74 -16.86
C THR A 36 -10.17 -15.32 -17.34
N ASN A 37 -9.65 -14.97 -18.52
CA ASN A 37 -9.89 -13.67 -19.14
C ASN A 37 -11.41 -13.47 -19.40
N LEU A 38 -11.87 -12.23 -19.26
CA LEU A 38 -13.25 -11.84 -19.55
C LEU A 38 -13.52 -11.78 -21.04
N LEU A 39 -12.53 -11.35 -21.83
CA LEU A 39 -12.67 -11.28 -23.29
C LEU A 39 -12.73 -12.69 -23.88
N SER A 40 -13.84 -12.99 -24.55
CA SER A 40 -14.03 -14.23 -25.29
C SER A 40 -13.06 -14.35 -26.47
N GLN A 41 -12.77 -13.24 -27.13
CA GLN A 41 -11.79 -13.15 -28.20
C GLN A 41 -10.52 -12.47 -27.66
N GLN A 42 -9.40 -13.19 -27.80
CA GLN A 42 -8.12 -12.65 -27.34
C GLN A 42 -7.68 -11.45 -28.18
N SER A 43 -7.10 -10.45 -27.54
CA SER A 43 -6.49 -9.29 -28.21
C SER A 43 -5.51 -9.72 -29.32
N PRO A 44 -5.45 -8.99 -30.44
CA PRO A 44 -4.43 -9.23 -31.47
C PRO A 44 -3.02 -8.93 -30.96
N ASN A 45 -2.89 -8.23 -29.86
CA ASN A 45 -1.62 -7.88 -29.23
C ASN A 45 -1.31 -8.74 -28.01
N ILE A 46 -0.02 -8.86 -27.70
CA ILE A 46 0.48 -9.45 -26.46
C ILE A 46 1.40 -8.43 -25.78
N CYS A 47 1.13 -8.15 -24.53
CA CYS A 47 2.03 -7.39 -23.69
C CYS A 47 3.12 -8.26 -23.11
N TYR A 48 4.37 -7.85 -23.31
CA TYR A 48 5.56 -8.50 -22.77
C TYR A 48 6.27 -7.58 -21.79
N ILE A 49 6.82 -8.16 -20.72
CA ILE A 49 7.74 -7.53 -19.81
C ILE A 49 9.14 -7.94 -20.24
N LEU A 50 9.95 -6.96 -20.58
CA LEU A 50 11.34 -7.14 -20.99
C LEU A 50 12.25 -7.39 -19.76
N PRO A 51 13.50 -7.85 -19.97
CA PRO A 51 14.45 -8.07 -18.87
C PRO A 51 14.73 -6.85 -18.00
N ASP A 52 14.63 -5.64 -18.56
CA ASP A 52 14.76 -4.35 -17.86
C ASP A 52 13.49 -3.93 -17.10
N GLY A 53 12.42 -4.75 -17.12
CA GLY A 53 11.14 -4.48 -16.48
C GLY A 53 10.22 -3.53 -17.26
N SER A 54 10.61 -3.07 -18.45
CA SER A 54 9.77 -2.28 -19.34
C SER A 54 8.67 -3.14 -19.99
N ILE A 55 7.60 -2.48 -20.45
CA ILE A 55 6.47 -3.15 -21.13
C ILE A 55 6.54 -2.86 -22.61
N LYS A 56 6.37 -3.91 -23.42
CA LYS A 56 6.27 -3.81 -24.87
C LYS A 56 5.04 -4.58 -25.37
N SER A 57 4.14 -3.89 -26.05
CA SER A 57 3.01 -4.52 -26.73
C SER A 57 3.39 -4.85 -28.17
N LEU A 58 3.17 -6.09 -28.58
CA LEU A 58 3.48 -6.59 -29.91
C LEU A 58 2.29 -7.33 -30.48
N HIS A 59 2.07 -7.21 -31.78
CA HIS A 59 1.09 -8.02 -32.48
C HIS A 59 1.48 -9.51 -32.42
N ARG A 60 0.51 -10.41 -32.29
CA ARG A 60 0.73 -11.87 -32.15
C ARG A 60 1.54 -12.50 -33.27
N SER A 61 1.56 -11.91 -34.46
CA SER A 61 2.39 -12.37 -35.58
C SER A 61 3.88 -12.01 -35.41
N GLN A 62 4.23 -11.11 -34.50
CA GLN A 62 5.61 -10.72 -34.26
C GLN A 62 6.30 -11.70 -33.31
N PRO A 63 7.61 -11.94 -33.49
CA PRO A 63 8.34 -12.85 -32.62
C PRO A 63 8.42 -12.32 -31.20
N LYS A 64 8.34 -13.24 -30.24
CA LYS A 64 8.53 -12.91 -28.81
C LYS A 64 9.94 -12.37 -28.59
N PRO A 65 10.10 -11.24 -27.90
CA PRO A 65 11.42 -10.73 -27.56
C PRO A 65 12.18 -11.72 -26.66
N GLU A 66 13.49 -11.76 -26.83
CA GLU A 66 14.35 -12.65 -26.07
C GLU A 66 14.23 -12.37 -24.56
N ASN A 67 14.13 -13.44 -23.76
CA ASN A 67 13.96 -13.41 -22.31
C ASN A 67 12.77 -12.57 -21.79
N ALA A 68 11.85 -12.12 -22.65
CA ALA A 68 10.62 -11.47 -22.25
C ALA A 68 9.63 -12.47 -21.63
N VAL A 69 8.81 -12.00 -20.71
CA VAL A 69 7.69 -12.78 -20.16
C VAL A 69 6.37 -12.09 -20.48
N ARG A 70 5.29 -12.84 -20.61
CA ARG A 70 3.98 -12.25 -20.85
C ARG A 70 3.52 -11.47 -19.63
N ALA A 71 3.00 -10.28 -19.84
CA ALA A 71 2.47 -9.46 -18.76
C ALA A 71 1.15 -10.04 -18.24
N THR A 72 1.03 -10.11 -16.93
CA THR A 72 -0.15 -10.64 -16.25
C THR A 72 -0.69 -9.66 -15.22
N TYR A 73 -1.97 -9.79 -14.94
CA TYR A 73 -2.63 -9.10 -13.83
C TYR A 73 -3.39 -10.09 -12.96
N VAL A 74 -3.67 -9.71 -11.71
CA VAL A 74 -4.52 -10.45 -10.79
C VAL A 74 -5.66 -9.56 -10.33
N LEU A 75 -6.86 -10.12 -10.20
CA LEU A 75 -8.04 -9.44 -9.64
C LEU A 75 -8.36 -10.01 -8.27
N LEU A 76 -8.33 -9.15 -7.25
CA LEU A 76 -8.64 -9.44 -5.86
C LEU A 76 -9.99 -8.81 -5.51
N LYS A 77 -11.02 -9.64 -5.46
CA LYS A 77 -12.37 -9.24 -5.05
C LYS A 77 -12.93 -10.22 -4.03
N GLY A 78 -13.99 -9.83 -3.32
CA GLY A 78 -14.70 -10.71 -2.39
C GLY A 78 -15.38 -11.90 -3.07
N GLU A 79 -15.86 -12.80 -2.24
CA GLU A 79 -16.66 -13.95 -2.67
C GLU A 79 -18.04 -13.49 -3.13
N ASP A 80 -18.10 -12.98 -4.36
CA ASP A 80 -19.36 -12.78 -5.06
C ASP A 80 -19.49 -13.87 -6.15
N ASP A 81 -20.71 -14.27 -6.49
CA ASP A 81 -21.04 -15.30 -7.47
C ASP A 81 -20.38 -15.11 -8.86
N THR A 82 -19.84 -13.94 -9.13
CA THR A 82 -19.18 -13.60 -10.39
C THR A 82 -17.63 -13.74 -10.32
N SER A 83 -17.07 -14.30 -9.24
CA SER A 83 -15.62 -14.41 -9.13
C SER A 83 -15.07 -15.57 -9.94
N THR A 84 -14.10 -15.27 -10.81
CA THR A 84 -13.37 -16.28 -11.61
C THR A 84 -12.30 -17.03 -10.80
N MET A 85 -11.98 -16.54 -9.60
CA MET A 85 -10.98 -17.12 -8.69
C MET A 85 -11.57 -17.28 -7.30
N THR A 86 -11.24 -18.39 -6.65
CA THR A 86 -11.57 -18.63 -5.24
C THR A 86 -10.65 -17.81 -4.32
N THR A 87 -11.04 -17.65 -3.07
CA THR A 87 -10.21 -16.97 -2.04
C THR A 87 -8.83 -17.63 -1.92
N THR A 88 -8.77 -18.96 -1.95
CA THR A 88 -7.51 -19.72 -1.91
C THR A 88 -6.62 -19.40 -3.12
N GLN A 89 -7.16 -19.33 -4.33
CA GLN A 89 -6.42 -18.95 -5.53
C GLN A 89 -5.91 -17.52 -5.49
N SER A 90 -6.71 -16.61 -4.93
CA SER A 90 -6.29 -15.22 -4.71
C SER A 90 -5.11 -15.14 -3.74
N PHE A 91 -5.14 -15.90 -2.65
CA PHE A 91 -4.02 -16.02 -1.72
C PHE A 91 -2.76 -16.58 -2.37
N GLN A 92 -2.89 -17.66 -3.15
CA GLN A 92 -1.76 -18.23 -3.90
C GLN A 92 -1.16 -17.22 -4.87
N ALA A 93 -2.01 -16.47 -5.60
CA ALA A 93 -1.54 -15.45 -6.52
C ALA A 93 -0.75 -14.35 -5.80
N ILE A 94 -1.18 -13.94 -4.59
CA ILE A 94 -0.46 -12.94 -3.79
C ILE A 94 0.89 -13.51 -3.31
N GLN A 95 0.92 -14.76 -2.85
CA GLN A 95 2.16 -15.41 -2.46
C GLN A 95 3.17 -15.45 -3.60
N GLU A 96 2.73 -15.79 -4.81
CA GLU A 96 3.57 -15.73 -6.03
C GLU A 96 4.00 -14.29 -6.35
N GLY A 97 3.08 -13.33 -6.24
CA GLY A 97 3.35 -11.91 -6.46
C GLY A 97 4.36 -11.32 -5.47
N ASN A 98 4.44 -11.88 -4.27
CA ASN A 98 5.34 -11.41 -3.20
C ASN A 98 6.73 -12.06 -3.21
N LYS A 99 7.00 -12.99 -4.13
CA LYS A 99 8.32 -13.60 -4.27
C LYS A 99 9.35 -12.58 -4.74
N PRO A 100 10.62 -12.69 -4.30
CA PRO A 100 11.71 -11.82 -4.76
C PRO A 100 11.89 -11.80 -6.28
N GLU A 101 11.59 -12.92 -6.95
CA GLU A 101 11.65 -13.05 -8.40
C GLU A 101 10.63 -12.17 -9.12
N ASN A 102 9.58 -11.74 -8.41
CA ASN A 102 8.57 -10.83 -8.94
C ASN A 102 8.85 -9.35 -8.67
N LYS A 103 10.00 -8.98 -8.11
CA LYS A 103 10.32 -7.58 -7.77
C LYS A 103 10.11 -6.59 -8.93
N ASP A 104 10.30 -7.04 -10.17
CA ASP A 104 10.11 -6.25 -11.39
C ASP A 104 8.73 -6.47 -12.04
N GLY A 105 7.88 -7.30 -11.43
CA GLY A 105 6.54 -7.63 -11.93
C GLY A 105 6.54 -8.67 -13.04
N ARG A 106 7.54 -9.56 -13.08
CA ARG A 106 7.66 -10.58 -14.15
C ARG A 106 6.69 -11.73 -14.00
N ILE A 107 6.15 -11.97 -12.80
CA ILE A 107 5.11 -12.97 -12.53
C ILE A 107 3.74 -12.29 -12.54
N ILE A 108 3.58 -11.22 -11.74
CA ILE A 108 2.36 -10.42 -11.68
C ILE A 108 2.76 -8.96 -11.78
N LYS A 109 2.29 -8.28 -12.84
CA LYS A 109 2.64 -6.88 -13.13
C LYS A 109 1.63 -5.91 -12.56
N VAL A 110 0.36 -6.27 -12.60
CA VAL A 110 -0.75 -5.42 -12.12
C VAL A 110 -1.61 -6.19 -11.14
N ILE A 111 -1.89 -5.57 -10.01
CA ILE A 111 -2.83 -6.07 -9.01
C ILE A 111 -4.05 -5.16 -9.03
N LEU A 112 -5.21 -5.71 -9.35
CA LEU A 112 -6.49 -5.04 -9.27
C LEU A 112 -7.15 -5.41 -7.94
N GLY A 113 -7.44 -4.44 -7.09
CA GLY A 113 -7.99 -4.67 -5.76
C GLY A 113 -9.24 -3.88 -5.48
N SER A 114 -10.27 -4.57 -4.97
CA SER A 114 -11.46 -3.95 -4.40
C SER A 114 -11.32 -3.80 -2.88
N ARG A 115 -12.41 -3.43 -2.22
CA ARG A 115 -12.48 -3.30 -0.76
C ARG A 115 -11.88 -4.48 0.02
N VAL A 116 -12.06 -5.70 -0.47
CA VAL A 116 -11.53 -6.91 0.17
C VAL A 116 -10.00 -6.98 0.11
N ALA A 117 -9.41 -6.47 -0.96
CA ALA A 117 -7.94 -6.34 -1.03
C ALA A 117 -7.39 -5.35 0.02
N GLY A 118 -8.25 -4.55 0.63
CA GLY A 118 -7.93 -3.66 1.75
C GLY A 118 -7.81 -4.36 3.10
N GLU A 119 -8.15 -5.64 3.25
CA GLU A 119 -8.17 -6.34 4.54
C GLU A 119 -7.33 -7.63 4.49
N GLY A 120 -6.33 -7.73 5.38
CA GLY A 120 -5.55 -8.96 5.59
C GLY A 120 -4.49 -9.31 4.56
N LEU A 121 -4.30 -8.53 3.48
CA LEU A 121 -3.33 -8.80 2.43
C LEU A 121 -2.16 -7.82 2.49
N ASP A 122 -0.97 -8.32 2.24
CA ASP A 122 0.26 -7.54 2.16
C ASP A 122 0.88 -7.72 0.77
N PHE A 123 1.27 -6.60 0.17
CA PHE A 123 1.93 -6.61 -1.13
C PHE A 123 3.38 -6.17 -1.00
N LYS A 124 4.27 -6.86 -1.74
CA LYS A 124 5.68 -6.48 -1.81
C LYS A 124 6.01 -5.82 -3.14
N ASN A 125 7.01 -4.95 -3.11
CA ASN A 125 7.63 -4.36 -4.30
C ASN A 125 6.66 -3.55 -5.20
N ILE A 126 5.57 -3.03 -4.63
CA ILE A 126 4.65 -2.12 -5.34
C ILE A 126 5.35 -0.79 -5.58
N ARG A 127 5.38 -0.31 -6.83
CA ARG A 127 6.00 0.94 -7.22
C ARG A 127 4.98 2.02 -7.57
N ASN A 128 3.80 1.64 -8.00
CA ASN A 128 2.73 2.56 -8.36
C ASN A 128 1.42 2.11 -7.73
N ILE A 129 0.71 3.05 -7.13
CA ILE A 129 -0.62 2.86 -6.55
C ILE A 129 -1.56 3.81 -7.27
N HIS A 130 -2.64 3.28 -7.82
CA HIS A 130 -3.65 4.04 -8.53
C HIS A 130 -4.98 3.92 -7.78
N ILE A 131 -5.47 5.02 -7.22
CA ILE A 131 -6.79 5.12 -6.56
C ILE A 131 -7.74 5.75 -7.56
N LEU A 132 -8.69 4.96 -8.09
CA LEU A 132 -9.49 5.38 -9.24
C LEU A 132 -10.58 6.39 -8.89
N GLU A 133 -11.07 6.39 -7.65
CA GLU A 133 -12.12 7.30 -7.23
C GLU A 133 -11.90 7.83 -5.80
N PRO A 134 -12.41 9.02 -5.48
CA PRO A 134 -12.38 9.59 -4.15
C PRO A 134 -13.27 8.83 -3.16
N TRP A 135 -13.01 9.04 -1.88
CA TRP A 135 -13.85 8.55 -0.80
C TRP A 135 -14.17 9.66 0.21
N HIS A 136 -15.17 9.42 1.06
CA HIS A 136 -15.66 10.39 2.05
C HIS A 136 -14.64 10.80 3.11
N ASN A 137 -13.54 10.03 3.26
CA ASN A 137 -12.40 10.31 4.13
C ASN A 137 -11.13 9.73 3.54
N LEU A 138 -9.99 10.32 3.88
CA LEU A 138 -8.69 9.86 3.38
C LEU A 138 -8.20 8.58 4.07
N SER A 139 -8.73 8.22 5.23
CA SER A 139 -8.28 7.04 5.98
C SER A 139 -8.41 5.73 5.20
N ARG A 140 -9.42 5.61 4.32
CA ARG A 140 -9.54 4.43 3.44
C ARG A 140 -8.51 4.41 2.33
N ILE A 141 -8.17 5.57 1.81
CA ILE A 141 -7.08 5.72 0.84
C ILE A 141 -5.78 5.33 1.53
N ASP A 142 -5.54 5.82 2.76
CA ASP A 142 -4.38 5.45 3.57
C ASP A 142 -4.31 3.95 3.85
N GLN A 143 -5.45 3.30 4.10
CA GLN A 143 -5.49 1.85 4.27
C GLN A 143 -5.06 1.11 2.99
N ALA A 144 -5.57 1.53 1.83
CA ALA A 144 -5.19 0.93 0.55
C ALA A 144 -3.69 1.15 0.26
N VAL A 145 -3.21 2.38 0.46
CA VAL A 145 -1.79 2.74 0.30
C VAL A 145 -0.93 1.97 1.30
N GLY A 146 -1.36 1.87 2.56
CA GLY A 146 -0.65 1.15 3.62
C GLY A 146 -0.47 -0.34 3.37
N ARG A 147 -1.24 -0.95 2.45
CA ARG A 147 -1.04 -2.36 2.04
C ARG A 147 0.20 -2.54 1.18
N ALA A 148 0.56 -1.54 0.41
CA ALA A 148 1.72 -1.55 -0.46
C ALA A 148 2.96 -0.91 0.19
N ILE A 149 2.77 -0.02 1.18
CA ILE A 149 3.84 0.70 1.87
C ILE A 149 3.90 0.21 3.32
N ARG A 150 4.51 -0.95 3.54
CA ARG A 150 4.76 -1.50 4.88
C ARG A 150 6.25 -1.61 5.16
N ASN A 151 6.58 -1.76 6.45
CA ASN A 151 7.95 -2.05 6.84
C ASN A 151 8.47 -3.28 6.08
N CYS A 152 9.66 -3.17 5.51
CA CYS A 152 10.32 -4.21 4.69
C CYS A 152 9.58 -4.64 3.41
N SER A 153 8.50 -3.95 2.99
CA SER A 153 7.78 -4.33 1.76
C SER A 153 8.60 -4.18 0.48
N HIS A 154 9.68 -3.38 0.51
CA HIS A 154 10.55 -3.11 -0.64
C HIS A 154 12.00 -3.59 -0.40
N ILE A 155 12.21 -4.51 0.54
CA ILE A 155 13.57 -4.95 0.91
C ILE A 155 14.33 -5.60 -0.25
N ASP A 156 13.61 -6.24 -1.17
CA ASP A 156 14.17 -6.90 -2.35
C ASP A 156 14.67 -5.92 -3.42
N LEU A 157 14.35 -4.63 -3.27
CA LEU A 157 14.76 -3.58 -4.21
C LEU A 157 16.01 -2.85 -3.69
N PRO A 158 16.87 -2.35 -4.61
CA PRO A 158 17.92 -1.40 -4.26
C PRO A 158 17.33 -0.15 -3.58
N LEU A 159 18.07 0.46 -2.65
CA LEU A 159 17.57 1.61 -1.87
C LEU A 159 17.00 2.74 -2.74
N LYS A 160 17.67 3.06 -3.86
CA LYS A 160 17.24 4.08 -4.81
C LYS A 160 15.89 3.78 -5.48
N GLU A 161 15.48 2.52 -5.49
CA GLU A 161 14.23 2.08 -6.10
C GLU A 161 13.11 1.85 -5.09
N ARG A 162 13.36 2.04 -3.80
CA ARG A 162 12.35 1.87 -2.73
C ARG A 162 11.41 3.07 -2.63
N THR A 163 10.89 3.52 -3.78
CA THR A 163 9.94 4.63 -3.89
C THR A 163 8.60 4.13 -4.38
N VAL A 164 7.51 4.73 -3.90
CA VAL A 164 6.15 4.43 -4.33
C VAL A 164 5.48 5.71 -4.80
N ASN A 165 4.95 5.69 -6.02
CA ASN A 165 4.14 6.79 -6.54
C ASN A 165 2.66 6.49 -6.28
N VAL A 166 1.96 7.44 -5.68
CA VAL A 166 0.51 7.34 -5.42
C VAL A 166 -0.21 8.31 -6.35
N TYR A 167 -1.11 7.79 -7.15
CA TYR A 167 -1.92 8.54 -8.10
C TYR A 167 -3.38 8.54 -7.65
N LEU A 168 -3.90 9.71 -7.36
CA LEU A 168 -5.31 9.92 -7.06
C LEU A 168 -6.00 10.45 -8.32
N TYR A 169 -7.00 9.75 -8.80
CA TYR A 169 -7.72 10.13 -10.02
C TYR A 169 -8.97 10.93 -9.69
N VAL A 170 -9.25 11.90 -10.51
CA VAL A 170 -10.40 12.81 -10.39
C VAL A 170 -11.04 12.97 -11.76
N ALA A 171 -12.31 12.69 -11.87
CA ALA A 171 -13.07 13.08 -13.02
C ALA A 171 -13.37 14.58 -12.97
N SER A 172 -12.68 15.37 -13.79
CA SER A 172 -12.85 16.81 -13.85
C SER A 172 -13.35 17.28 -15.22
N ASN A 173 -14.06 18.41 -15.23
CA ASN A 173 -14.45 19.08 -16.47
C ASN A 173 -13.91 20.51 -16.49
N PRO A 174 -12.73 20.74 -17.11
CA PRO A 174 -12.08 22.04 -17.10
C PRO A 174 -12.91 23.17 -17.71
N THR A 175 -13.77 22.87 -18.69
CA THR A 175 -14.64 23.85 -19.32
C THR A 175 -15.72 24.34 -18.36
N ILE A 176 -16.42 23.42 -17.71
CA ILE A 176 -17.47 23.75 -16.73
C ILE A 176 -16.88 24.50 -15.53
N MET A 177 -15.70 24.08 -15.04
CA MET A 177 -15.03 24.77 -13.94
C MET A 177 -14.68 26.22 -14.28
N LYS A 178 -14.12 26.47 -15.48
CA LYS A 178 -13.75 27.83 -15.91
C LYS A 178 -14.96 28.74 -16.09
N GLU A 179 -16.01 28.22 -16.74
CA GLU A 179 -17.18 29.03 -17.10
C GLU A 179 -18.16 29.24 -15.93
N ARG A 180 -18.39 28.21 -15.10
CA ARG A 180 -19.44 28.21 -14.08
C ARG A 180 -18.96 28.10 -12.66
N ARG A 181 -17.65 27.88 -12.42
CA ARG A 181 -17.08 27.61 -11.09
C ARG A 181 -17.75 26.46 -10.35
N ILE A 182 -18.23 25.47 -11.10
CA ILE A 182 -18.86 24.26 -10.53
C ILE A 182 -17.81 23.18 -10.50
N GLU A 183 -17.55 22.65 -9.31
CA GLU A 183 -16.70 21.49 -9.12
C GLU A 183 -17.47 20.20 -9.46
N THR A 184 -16.76 19.18 -9.90
CA THR A 184 -17.32 17.84 -10.09
C THR A 184 -17.55 17.16 -8.73
N ILE A 185 -18.31 16.07 -8.74
CA ILE A 185 -18.53 15.31 -7.51
C ILE A 185 -17.24 14.77 -6.91
N ASP A 186 -16.28 14.36 -7.75
CA ASP A 186 -14.99 13.84 -7.30
C ASP A 186 -14.16 14.95 -6.65
N GLU A 187 -14.07 16.11 -7.26
CA GLU A 187 -13.38 17.28 -6.71
C GLU A 187 -14.00 17.69 -5.36
N TYR A 188 -15.34 17.73 -5.28
CA TYR A 188 -16.06 18.00 -4.04
C TYR A 188 -15.76 16.97 -2.95
N MET A 189 -15.73 15.68 -3.32
CA MET A 189 -15.47 14.61 -2.35
C MET A 189 -14.05 14.67 -1.81
N TYR A 190 -13.03 14.88 -2.66
CA TYR A 190 -11.64 15.05 -2.20
C TYR A 190 -11.50 16.26 -1.29
N ARG A 191 -12.03 17.41 -1.69
CA ARG A 191 -11.99 18.63 -0.86
C ARG A 191 -12.67 18.42 0.51
N LYS A 192 -13.81 17.73 0.52
CA LYS A 192 -14.52 17.40 1.77
C LYS A 192 -13.73 16.41 2.63
N ALA A 193 -13.10 15.41 2.01
CA ALA A 193 -12.27 14.43 2.69
C ALA A 193 -11.02 15.09 3.31
N GLU A 194 -10.37 16.00 2.59
CA GLU A 194 -9.23 16.77 3.06
C GLU A 194 -9.59 17.68 4.25
N ASN A 195 -10.69 18.40 4.18
CA ASN A 195 -11.17 19.22 5.30
C ASN A 195 -11.41 18.41 6.58
N LYS A 196 -11.92 17.18 6.45
CA LYS A 196 -12.05 16.27 7.59
C LYS A 196 -10.69 15.79 8.10
N ASP A 197 -9.76 15.47 7.20
CA ASP A 197 -8.42 15.01 7.54
C ASP A 197 -7.65 16.08 8.31
N ILE A 198 -7.75 17.35 7.90
CA ILE A 198 -7.18 18.50 8.65
C ILE A 198 -7.66 18.50 10.10
N THR A 199 -8.97 18.31 10.32
CA THR A 199 -9.53 18.29 11.68
C THR A 199 -9.01 17.09 12.48
N ILE A 200 -8.99 15.92 11.88
CA ILE A 200 -8.49 14.67 12.50
C ILE A 200 -7.01 14.84 12.86
N LYS A 201 -6.19 15.29 11.93
CA LYS A 201 -4.75 15.48 12.13
C LYS A 201 -4.41 16.49 13.21
N ARG A 202 -5.21 17.55 13.35
CA ARG A 202 -5.05 18.49 14.46
C ARG A 202 -5.31 17.82 15.82
N ILE A 203 -6.32 16.96 15.91
CA ILE A 203 -6.60 16.22 17.14
C ILE A 203 -5.47 15.21 17.40
N ASP A 204 -5.03 14.48 16.38
CA ASP A 204 -3.90 13.54 16.48
C ASP A 204 -2.63 14.25 16.99
N ASN A 205 -2.35 15.46 16.49
CA ASN A 205 -1.20 16.25 16.92
C ASN A 205 -1.28 16.60 18.41
N ILE A 206 -2.48 17.00 18.89
CA ILE A 206 -2.70 17.27 20.31
C ILE A 206 -2.48 16.00 21.15
N LEU A 207 -3.01 14.85 20.69
CA LEU A 207 -2.84 13.57 21.37
C LEU A 207 -1.36 13.16 21.41
N HIS A 208 -0.63 13.29 20.31
CA HIS A 208 0.80 12.98 20.24
C HIS A 208 1.63 13.82 21.20
N ARG A 209 1.38 15.13 21.24
CA ARG A 209 2.13 16.06 22.12
C ARG A 209 1.87 15.81 23.60
N ASN A 210 0.72 15.27 23.96
CA ASN A 210 0.31 14.98 25.34
C ASN A 210 0.43 13.49 25.69
N ALA A 211 0.88 12.64 24.78
CA ALA A 211 1.06 11.22 25.05
C ALA A 211 2.14 11.00 26.11
N VAL A 212 1.90 10.05 27.03
CA VAL A 212 2.84 9.71 28.10
C VAL A 212 4.20 9.25 27.55
N ASP A 213 4.18 8.60 26.39
CA ASP A 213 5.35 8.07 25.69
C ASP A 213 5.91 9.02 24.62
N CYS A 214 5.41 10.25 24.54
CA CYS A 214 5.86 11.25 23.55
C CYS A 214 7.38 11.40 23.56
N MET A 215 7.98 11.56 24.74
CA MET A 215 9.42 11.75 24.88
C MET A 215 10.21 10.48 24.52
N LEU A 216 9.70 9.31 24.82
CA LEU A 216 10.34 8.05 24.46
C LEU A 216 10.42 7.86 22.94
N ASN A 217 9.37 8.29 22.22
CA ASN A 217 9.26 8.17 20.77
C ASN A 217 9.95 9.33 20.02
N LYS A 218 10.39 10.39 20.70
CA LYS A 218 10.99 11.60 20.11
C LYS A 218 12.14 11.25 19.16
N ARG A 219 13.10 10.43 19.59
CA ARG A 219 14.26 10.05 18.77
C ARG A 219 13.89 9.23 17.53
N GLY A 220 12.83 8.42 17.60
CA GLY A 220 12.34 7.62 16.47
C GLY A 220 11.54 8.43 15.46
N ASN A 221 10.98 9.57 15.87
CA ASN A 221 10.14 10.42 15.04
C ASN A 221 10.86 11.67 14.50
N ILE A 222 12.07 11.96 14.99
CA ILE A 222 12.92 13.04 14.47
C ILE A 222 14.00 12.40 13.59
N LEU A 223 13.89 12.64 12.29
CA LEU A 223 14.97 12.31 11.35
C LEU A 223 15.99 13.45 11.38
N THR A 224 17.26 13.11 11.61
CA THR A 224 18.35 14.10 11.51
C THR A 224 18.63 14.41 10.05
N ASP A 225 19.18 15.59 9.75
CA ASP A 225 19.57 15.99 8.38
C ASP A 225 20.52 14.96 7.73
N ARG A 226 21.37 14.30 8.52
CA ARG A 226 22.21 13.22 8.05
C ARG A 226 21.39 12.01 7.59
N GLN A 227 20.40 11.59 8.36
CA GLN A 227 19.53 10.47 7.99
C GLN A 227 18.70 10.83 6.76
N ILE A 228 18.21 12.07 6.70
CA ILE A 228 17.46 12.58 5.54
C ILE A 228 18.35 12.54 4.29
N SER A 229 19.58 13.04 4.35
CA SER A 229 20.50 13.05 3.22
C SER A 229 20.98 11.65 2.81
N GLU A 230 21.10 10.71 3.75
CA GLU A 230 21.47 9.33 3.49
C GLU A 230 20.35 8.55 2.77
N TYR A 231 19.10 8.73 3.21
CA TYR A 231 17.94 8.02 2.64
C TYR A 231 17.34 8.73 1.43
N PHE A 232 17.54 10.04 1.31
CA PHE A 232 16.98 10.88 0.23
C PHE A 232 18.05 11.77 -0.41
N PRO A 233 19.05 11.19 -1.08
CA PRO A 233 20.21 11.94 -1.59
C PRO A 233 19.89 13.01 -2.63
N GLU A 234 18.71 13.02 -3.24
CA GLU A 234 18.32 13.94 -4.31
C GLU A 234 17.30 15.00 -3.86
N GLY A 235 17.23 15.29 -2.56
CA GLY A 235 16.36 16.38 -2.06
C GLY A 235 14.86 16.10 -2.17
N LEU A 236 14.47 14.84 -2.17
CA LEU A 236 13.06 14.38 -2.19
C LEU A 236 12.29 14.67 -0.88
N VAL A 237 12.70 15.68 -0.13
CA VAL A 237 12.04 16.09 1.13
C VAL A 237 10.87 17.06 0.87
N LYS A 238 10.24 17.00 -0.31
CA LYS A 238 9.05 17.82 -0.57
C LYS A 238 7.84 17.47 0.29
N GLY A 239 7.82 16.27 0.89
CA GLY A 239 6.72 15.84 1.74
C GLY A 239 6.78 16.34 3.20
N TYR A 240 7.95 16.81 3.66
CA TYR A 240 8.16 17.30 5.04
C TYR A 240 8.19 18.83 5.11
N GLN A 241 7.21 19.47 4.50
CA GLN A 241 7.05 20.94 4.57
C GLN A 241 6.03 21.30 5.64
N ASP A 242 6.31 22.40 6.37
CA ASP A 242 5.36 22.95 7.33
C ASP A 242 4.00 23.15 6.67
N GLY A 243 2.94 22.73 7.37
CA GLY A 243 1.59 22.77 6.85
C GLY A 243 1.22 21.61 5.91
N SER A 244 2.15 20.70 5.60
CA SER A 244 1.82 19.51 4.81
C SER A 244 1.00 18.49 5.62
N ARG A 245 0.37 17.54 4.91
CA ARG A 245 -0.39 16.46 5.52
C ARG A 245 0.49 15.56 6.39
N GLU A 246 1.71 15.30 5.95
CA GLU A 246 2.71 14.48 6.64
C GLU A 246 3.10 15.09 7.98
N CYS A 247 3.08 16.43 8.08
CA CYS A 247 3.31 17.18 9.31
C CYS A 247 2.02 17.55 10.04
N MET A 248 0.93 16.80 9.81
CA MET A 248 -0.38 17.00 10.47
C MET A 248 -0.96 18.42 10.26
N TYR A 249 -0.66 19.04 9.10
CA TYR A 249 -1.02 20.43 8.74
C TYR A 249 -0.51 21.47 9.74
N ASP A 250 0.58 21.17 10.43
CA ASP A 250 1.26 22.06 11.38
C ASP A 250 2.76 22.14 11.02
N ARG A 251 3.58 22.64 11.93
CA ARG A 251 5.05 22.63 11.79
C ARG A 251 5.56 21.19 11.84
N CYS A 252 6.55 20.88 11.01
CA CYS A 252 7.21 19.59 10.97
C CYS A 252 8.14 19.33 12.17
N GLU A 253 7.92 20.01 13.27
CA GLU A 253 8.69 19.87 14.50
C GLU A 253 7.98 18.92 15.47
N TYR A 254 8.66 17.84 15.83
CA TYR A 254 8.15 16.92 16.84
C TYR A 254 8.39 17.50 18.24
N THR A 255 7.32 17.97 18.88
CA THR A 255 7.36 18.57 20.20
C THR A 255 6.48 17.81 21.17
N CYS A 256 6.91 17.73 22.44
CA CYS A 256 6.16 17.15 23.55
C CYS A 256 5.81 18.25 24.56
N ASN A 257 4.62 18.16 25.13
CA ASN A 257 4.18 19.10 26.18
C ASN A 257 4.72 18.73 27.56
N THR A 258 5.27 17.53 27.73
CA THR A 258 5.91 17.07 28.97
C THR A 258 7.40 17.39 28.94
N ASP A 259 7.91 17.97 30.02
CA ASP A 259 9.33 18.31 30.16
C ASP A 259 10.15 17.07 30.50
N GLU A 260 11.32 16.90 29.87
CA GLU A 260 12.24 15.78 30.14
C GLU A 260 12.66 15.72 31.61
N SER A 261 12.69 16.86 32.28
CA SER A 261 13.10 17.02 33.69
C SER A 261 12.07 16.47 34.70
N GLU A 262 10.82 16.26 34.27
CA GLU A 262 9.72 15.85 35.16
C GLU A 262 9.47 14.34 35.20
N LEU A 263 10.07 13.57 34.29
CA LEU A 263 9.94 12.13 34.27
C LEU A 263 11.10 11.49 35.04
N PRO A 264 10.88 10.99 36.27
CA PRO A 264 11.91 10.24 36.96
C PRO A 264 12.23 8.98 36.12
N GLU A 265 13.52 8.78 35.82
CA GLU A 265 13.98 7.53 35.21
C GLU A 265 13.50 6.35 36.04
N ASN A 266 12.36 5.80 35.72
CA ASN A 266 11.94 4.54 36.30
C ASN A 266 12.63 3.40 35.56
N LYS A 267 13.74 2.94 36.13
CA LYS A 267 14.52 1.80 35.59
C LYS A 267 13.73 0.48 35.59
N ASP A 268 12.59 0.44 36.28
CA ASP A 268 11.66 -0.71 36.30
C ASP A 268 10.50 -0.52 35.29
N THR A 269 10.73 0.22 34.21
CA THR A 269 9.74 0.51 33.15
C THR A 269 9.13 -0.76 32.55
N TYR A 270 9.89 -1.86 32.54
CA TYR A 270 9.41 -3.17 32.07
C TYR A 270 8.85 -4.04 33.20
N ASN A 271 8.75 -3.48 34.40
CA ASN A 271 8.24 -4.20 35.58
C ASN A 271 8.87 -5.60 35.72
N MET A 272 10.20 -5.64 35.70
CA MET A 272 10.97 -6.90 35.69
C MET A 272 10.66 -7.79 36.89
N SER A 273 10.26 -7.21 38.02
CA SER A 273 9.75 -7.96 39.18
C SER A 273 8.48 -8.74 38.85
N PHE A 274 7.57 -8.15 38.07
CA PHE A 274 6.34 -8.82 37.60
C PHE A 274 6.65 -9.87 36.51
N VAL A 275 7.52 -9.53 35.56
CA VAL A 275 7.96 -10.45 34.49
C VAL A 275 8.66 -11.67 35.09
N SER A 276 9.58 -11.45 36.03
CA SER A 276 10.30 -12.53 36.71
C SER A 276 9.37 -13.46 37.45
N ARG A 277 8.33 -12.94 38.11
CA ARG A 277 7.30 -13.73 38.80
C ARG A 277 6.43 -14.52 37.80
N GLY A 278 6.02 -13.89 36.69
CA GLY A 278 5.27 -14.53 35.61
C GLY A 278 6.07 -15.65 34.92
N ILE A 279 7.35 -15.46 34.68
CA ILE A 279 8.24 -16.49 34.13
C ILE A 279 8.37 -17.70 35.08
N GLN A 280 8.47 -17.47 36.38
CA GLN A 280 8.54 -18.58 37.34
C GLN A 280 7.25 -19.38 37.38
N ILE A 281 6.09 -18.72 37.38
CA ILE A 281 4.78 -19.38 37.31
C ILE A 281 4.64 -20.20 36.03
N ALA A 282 4.96 -19.60 34.87
CA ALA A 282 4.88 -20.30 33.58
C ALA A 282 5.81 -21.53 33.54
N LYS A 283 7.04 -21.42 34.09
CA LYS A 283 7.97 -22.56 34.20
C LYS A 283 7.42 -23.69 35.07
N LEU A 284 6.71 -23.39 36.15
CA LEU A 284 6.09 -24.38 37.00
C LEU A 284 4.92 -25.08 36.30
N GLU A 285 4.06 -24.32 35.60
CA GLU A 285 2.94 -24.89 34.85
C GLU A 285 3.42 -25.77 33.69
N ILE A 286 4.43 -25.33 32.93
CA ILE A 286 5.04 -26.11 31.86
C ILE A 286 5.60 -27.43 32.42
N LYS A 287 6.33 -27.40 33.53
CA LYS A 287 6.84 -28.62 34.17
C LYS A 287 5.72 -29.57 34.60
N GLN A 288 4.61 -29.02 35.13
CA GLN A 288 3.45 -29.84 35.51
C GLN A 288 2.74 -30.49 34.33
N LEU A 289 2.64 -29.76 33.19
CA LEU A 289 2.08 -30.30 31.94
C LEU A 289 2.95 -31.43 31.38
N PHE A 290 4.26 -31.22 31.32
CA PHE A 290 5.19 -32.28 30.92
C PHE A 290 5.15 -33.51 31.82
N SER A 291 4.96 -33.35 33.14
CA SER A 291 4.86 -34.48 34.06
C SER A 291 3.54 -35.25 33.89
N LYS A 292 2.53 -34.67 33.29
CA LYS A 292 1.24 -35.29 32.96
C LYS A 292 1.17 -35.90 31.57
N GLY A 293 2.28 -35.83 30.79
CA GLY A 293 2.34 -36.40 29.45
C GLY A 293 1.62 -35.60 28.40
N LEU A 294 1.43 -34.29 28.63
CA LEU A 294 0.89 -33.32 27.68
C LEU A 294 2.03 -32.44 27.11
#